data_0f28227fc4bd2d7accf458a1aa090e5c
#
_entry.id   0f28227fc4bd2d7accf458a1aa090e5c
#
_cell.length_a   1.000
_cell.length_b   1.000
_cell.length_c   1.000
_cell.angle_alpha   90.00
_cell.angle_beta   90.00
_cell.angle_gamma   90.00
#
_symmetry.space_group_name_H-M   'P 1'
#
loop_
_entity.id
_entity.type
_entity.pdbx_description
1 polymer ?
#
loop_
_entity_poly.entity_id
_entity_poly.type
_entity_poly.pdbx_seq_one_letter_code
_entity_poly.pdbx_strand_id
1 'polypeptide(L)'
;FYISLTSTNDLADAVNEKRLAELPGRVWKAKGRIEGDFGKEYLPTAVELKLKKGAQIMLLNNDSYGQWINGTIGIIRRFEADETGEDVIVADLDNGDTARISPYTWKIYRFFLKNDELRSEEVGAFQQYPVRLAFAVTIHKSQGKTFENVFIDVGRGTFAHGQMYVALSRCTTLEGIVLKQPLRKSHILMDWRVVKFLTDIQYRQAAKTLGREEKIRRIETAIAHRKDIEILYLKGQDEKSRRVVQPLFVGPMEYQGHPYLGMEAYCLARREKRIFSVDRILDIAEPPAKPATPP
;
A
#
# COMPACT_ATOMS: atom_id res chain seq x y z
N PHE A 1 -15.38 15.30 -3.09
CA PHE A 1 -15.53 14.03 -2.37
C PHE A 1 -14.36 13.84 -1.41
N TYR A 2 -14.64 13.56 -0.13
CA TYR A 2 -13.66 13.14 0.86
C TYR A 2 -14.02 11.75 1.34
N ILE A 3 -13.03 10.85 1.41
CA ILE A 3 -13.22 9.52 1.97
C ILE A 3 -12.32 9.33 3.20
N SER A 4 -12.90 8.81 4.29
CA SER A 4 -12.12 8.49 5.48
C SER A 4 -11.50 7.09 5.34
N LEU A 5 -10.18 6.99 5.47
CA LEU A 5 -9.45 5.71 5.50
C LEU A 5 -9.18 5.34 6.95
N THR A 6 -9.68 4.18 7.36
CA THR A 6 -9.56 3.69 8.75
C THR A 6 -8.77 2.40 8.82
N SER A 7 -8.18 2.11 9.98
CA SER A 7 -7.42 0.87 10.17
C SER A 7 -8.32 -0.37 10.33
N THR A 8 -9.54 -0.24 10.86
CA THR A 8 -10.45 -1.36 11.14
C THR A 8 -11.85 -1.15 10.55
N ASN A 9 -12.59 -2.26 10.36
CA ASN A 9 -13.99 -2.20 9.91
C ASN A 9 -14.87 -1.46 10.92
N ASP A 10 -14.72 -1.72 12.22
CA ASP A 10 -15.55 -1.09 13.26
C ASP A 10 -15.44 0.44 13.24
N LEU A 11 -14.23 0.98 13.00
CA LEU A 11 -14.03 2.42 12.85
C LEU A 11 -14.71 2.96 11.59
N ALA A 12 -14.63 2.23 10.48
CA ALA A 12 -15.30 2.62 9.24
C ALA A 12 -16.81 2.61 9.40
N ASP A 13 -17.35 1.56 10.00
CA ASP A 13 -18.79 1.39 10.22
C ASP A 13 -19.33 2.46 11.17
N ALA A 14 -18.64 2.75 12.26
CA ALA A 14 -19.00 3.84 13.18
C ALA A 14 -19.06 5.22 12.50
N VAL A 15 -18.09 5.51 11.62
CA VAL A 15 -18.10 6.78 10.84
C VAL A 15 -19.27 6.79 9.86
N ASN A 16 -19.49 5.68 9.14
CA ASN A 16 -20.56 5.56 8.17
C ASN A 16 -21.93 5.71 8.82
N GLU A 17 -22.18 5.04 9.94
CA GLU A 17 -23.44 5.12 10.70
C GLU A 17 -23.69 6.54 11.23
N LYS A 18 -22.66 7.14 11.83
CA LYS A 18 -22.76 8.51 12.34
C LYS A 18 -23.10 9.48 11.21
N ARG A 19 -22.38 9.44 10.10
CA ARG A 19 -22.64 10.32 8.95
C ARG A 19 -23.99 10.09 8.32
N LEU A 20 -24.45 8.84 8.23
CA LEU A 20 -25.79 8.53 7.74
C LEU A 20 -26.85 9.09 8.68
N ALA A 21 -26.65 9.01 10.01
CA ALA A 21 -27.59 9.56 10.99
C ALA A 21 -27.71 11.09 10.88
N GLU A 22 -26.61 11.79 10.63
CA GLU A 22 -26.55 13.26 10.48
C GLU A 22 -27.27 13.77 9.22
N LEU A 23 -27.45 12.93 8.20
CA LEU A 23 -28.17 13.33 6.98
C LEU A 23 -29.66 13.49 7.26
N PRO A 24 -30.30 14.54 6.68
CA PRO A 24 -31.74 14.74 6.79
C PRO A 24 -32.51 13.69 5.98
N GLY A 25 -33.82 13.59 6.28
CA GLY A 25 -34.74 12.76 5.51
C GLY A 25 -34.88 11.32 6.01
N ARG A 26 -35.77 10.60 5.32
CA ARG A 26 -36.12 9.21 5.68
C ARG A 26 -35.03 8.23 5.24
N VAL A 27 -34.84 7.22 6.05
CA VAL A 27 -34.00 6.08 5.68
C VAL A 27 -34.73 5.23 4.63
N TRP A 28 -34.10 5.06 3.48
CA TRP A 28 -34.51 4.08 2.50
C TRP A 28 -33.85 2.74 2.82
N LYS A 29 -34.60 1.64 2.70
CA LYS A 29 -34.14 0.30 3.04
C LYS A 29 -34.32 -0.64 1.87
N ALA A 30 -33.30 -1.44 1.58
CA ALA A 30 -33.41 -2.54 0.63
C ALA A 30 -32.95 -3.84 1.30
N LYS A 31 -33.73 -4.91 1.11
CA LYS A 31 -33.41 -6.25 1.62
C LYS A 31 -32.92 -7.12 0.47
N GLY A 32 -31.66 -7.55 0.54
CA GLY A 32 -31.09 -8.49 -0.42
C GLY A 32 -31.68 -9.88 -0.28
N ARG A 33 -31.64 -10.63 -1.40
CA ARG A 33 -32.11 -12.01 -1.50
C ARG A 33 -30.89 -12.93 -1.61
N ILE A 34 -30.83 -13.96 -0.78
CA ILE A 34 -29.85 -15.02 -0.84
C ILE A 34 -30.54 -16.28 -1.33
N GLU A 35 -29.94 -16.95 -2.31
CA GLU A 35 -30.38 -18.23 -2.87
C GLU A 35 -29.23 -19.23 -2.79
N GLY A 36 -29.54 -20.48 -2.47
CA GLY A 36 -28.54 -21.54 -2.34
C GLY A 36 -27.55 -21.31 -1.21
N ASP A 37 -26.32 -21.80 -1.40
CA ASP A 37 -25.22 -21.71 -0.41
C ASP A 37 -24.31 -20.52 -0.74
N PHE A 38 -24.75 -19.32 -0.38
CA PHE A 38 -23.95 -18.10 -0.46
C PHE A 38 -23.45 -17.73 0.94
N GLY A 39 -22.23 -18.14 1.27
CA GLY A 39 -21.62 -17.94 2.59
C GLY A 39 -21.58 -16.44 2.99
N LYS A 40 -21.80 -16.16 4.28
CA LYS A 40 -21.81 -14.78 4.81
C LYS A 40 -20.50 -14.04 4.58
N GLU A 41 -19.38 -14.76 4.54
CA GLU A 41 -18.03 -14.24 4.29
C GLU A 41 -17.85 -13.68 2.88
N TYR A 42 -18.68 -14.10 1.93
CA TYR A 42 -18.62 -13.65 0.53
C TYR A 42 -19.56 -12.48 0.23
N LEU A 43 -20.37 -12.04 1.21
CA LEU A 43 -21.29 -10.92 1.00
C LEU A 43 -20.53 -9.63 0.67
N PRO A 44 -20.71 -9.06 -0.54
CA PRO A 44 -20.02 -7.83 -0.94
C PRO A 44 -20.57 -6.60 -0.22
N THR A 45 -21.84 -6.65 0.20
CA THR A 45 -22.54 -5.58 0.93
C THR A 45 -23.51 -6.18 1.96
N ALA A 46 -24.14 -5.31 2.76
CA ALA A 46 -25.10 -5.73 3.77
C ALA A 46 -26.37 -6.34 3.16
N VAL A 47 -26.90 -7.40 3.78
CA VAL A 47 -28.19 -7.99 3.40
C VAL A 47 -29.33 -6.95 3.56
N GLU A 48 -29.27 -6.12 4.59
CA GLU A 48 -30.19 -4.99 4.76
C GLU A 48 -29.40 -3.68 4.57
N LEU A 49 -29.58 -3.04 3.41
CA LEU A 49 -29.02 -1.72 3.14
C LEU A 49 -29.91 -0.64 3.75
N LYS A 50 -29.26 0.34 4.41
CA LYS A 50 -29.87 1.55 4.95
C LYS A 50 -29.17 2.75 4.34
N LEU A 51 -29.88 3.51 3.53
CA LEU A 51 -29.36 4.63 2.78
C LEU A 51 -30.26 5.86 2.95
N LYS A 52 -29.73 7.04 2.67
CA LYS A 52 -30.49 8.30 2.60
C LYS A 52 -30.05 9.08 1.36
N LYS A 53 -30.89 9.97 0.88
CA LYS A 53 -30.49 11.01 -0.06
C LYS A 53 -29.31 11.80 0.52
N GLY A 54 -28.29 12.08 -0.29
CA GLY A 54 -27.07 12.73 0.13
C GLY A 54 -26.01 11.78 0.72
N ALA A 55 -26.31 10.48 0.87
CA ALA A 55 -25.33 9.53 1.35
C ALA A 55 -24.24 9.30 0.32
N GLN A 56 -22.99 9.31 0.78
CA GLN A 56 -21.84 8.92 -0.03
C GLN A 56 -21.73 7.39 -0.09
N ILE A 57 -21.68 6.87 -1.28
CA ILE A 57 -21.64 5.43 -1.57
C ILE A 57 -20.45 5.07 -2.42
N MET A 58 -20.07 3.80 -2.38
CA MET A 58 -19.11 3.19 -3.28
C MET A 58 -19.80 2.07 -4.06
N LEU A 59 -19.58 2.05 -5.37
CA LEU A 59 -20.07 1.02 -6.27
C LEU A 59 -19.21 -0.25 -6.14
N LEU A 60 -19.84 -1.42 -6.18
CA LEU A 60 -19.21 -2.72 -5.84
C LEU A 60 -19.13 -3.68 -7.03
N ASN A 61 -19.49 -3.23 -8.21
CA ASN A 61 -19.37 -3.97 -9.46
C ASN A 61 -18.84 -3.05 -10.56
N ASN A 62 -18.50 -3.62 -11.69
CA ASN A 62 -18.31 -2.88 -12.93
C ASN A 62 -19.65 -2.83 -13.65
N ASP A 63 -20.00 -1.67 -14.17
CA ASP A 63 -21.19 -1.52 -15.00
C ASP A 63 -20.99 -2.17 -16.37
N SER A 64 -22.04 -2.83 -16.88
CA SER A 64 -21.99 -3.50 -18.19
C SER A 64 -21.83 -2.53 -19.37
N TYR A 65 -22.25 -1.28 -19.19
CA TYR A 65 -22.15 -0.20 -20.19
C TYR A 65 -20.94 0.71 -19.97
N GLY A 66 -20.11 0.40 -18.94
CA GLY A 66 -18.90 1.15 -18.66
C GLY A 66 -19.08 2.50 -17.98
N GLN A 67 -20.26 2.79 -17.42
CA GLN A 67 -20.54 4.06 -16.72
C GLN A 67 -19.73 4.18 -15.42
N TRP A 68 -19.43 3.06 -14.74
CA TRP A 68 -18.59 3.01 -13.53
C TRP A 68 -17.82 1.70 -13.43
N ILE A 69 -16.80 1.73 -12.59
CA ILE A 69 -16.04 0.55 -12.19
C ILE A 69 -16.17 0.31 -10.69
N ASN A 70 -15.83 -0.89 -10.25
CA ASN A 70 -15.81 -1.24 -8.83
C ASN A 70 -14.89 -0.26 -8.05
N GLY A 71 -15.48 0.45 -7.11
CA GLY A 71 -14.79 1.45 -6.29
C GLY A 71 -15.08 2.89 -6.63
N THR A 72 -15.78 3.16 -7.73
CA THR A 72 -16.29 4.49 -8.05
C THR A 72 -17.12 5.01 -6.88
N ILE A 73 -16.92 6.26 -6.50
CA ILE A 73 -17.63 6.94 -5.41
C ILE A 73 -18.78 7.77 -6.02
N GLY A 74 -19.88 7.84 -5.30
CA GLY A 74 -20.99 8.69 -5.71
C GLY A 74 -21.77 9.22 -4.51
N ILE A 75 -22.63 10.22 -4.75
CA ILE A 75 -23.59 10.76 -3.77
C ILE A 75 -24.98 10.48 -4.25
N ILE A 76 -25.81 9.85 -3.42
CA ILE A 76 -27.19 9.55 -3.74
C ILE A 76 -27.98 10.85 -3.91
N ARG A 77 -28.51 11.06 -5.11
CA ARG A 77 -29.32 12.20 -5.46
C ARG A 77 -30.79 11.99 -5.11
N ARG A 78 -31.32 10.79 -5.44
CA ARG A 78 -32.71 10.40 -5.18
C ARG A 78 -32.87 8.88 -5.32
N PHE A 79 -34.01 8.40 -4.84
CA PHE A 79 -34.56 7.06 -5.12
C PHE A 79 -35.77 7.26 -6.00
N GLU A 80 -35.94 6.44 -7.05
CA GLU A 80 -37.07 6.48 -7.95
C GLU A 80 -37.45 5.07 -8.39
N ALA A 81 -38.69 4.86 -8.81
CA ALA A 81 -39.09 3.62 -9.44
C ALA A 81 -38.76 3.66 -10.93
N ASP A 82 -38.33 2.55 -11.50
CA ASP A 82 -38.20 2.38 -12.95
C ASP A 82 -39.58 2.08 -13.61
N GLU A 83 -39.55 1.81 -14.90
CA GLU A 83 -40.75 1.49 -15.69
C GLU A 83 -41.42 0.19 -15.22
N THR A 84 -40.71 -0.70 -14.55
CA THR A 84 -41.23 -1.97 -13.99
C THR A 84 -41.75 -1.81 -12.57
N GLY A 85 -41.55 -0.64 -11.96
CA GLY A 85 -41.89 -0.35 -10.56
C GLY A 85 -40.81 -0.82 -9.57
N GLU A 86 -39.64 -1.22 -10.06
CA GLU A 86 -38.49 -1.56 -9.20
C GLU A 86 -37.74 -0.28 -8.80
N ASP A 87 -37.35 -0.21 -7.53
CA ASP A 87 -36.59 0.93 -7.02
C ASP A 87 -35.21 1.01 -7.69
N VAL A 88 -34.79 2.22 -8.05
CA VAL A 88 -33.49 2.55 -8.61
C VAL A 88 -32.84 3.65 -7.79
N ILE A 89 -31.56 3.49 -7.48
CA ILE A 89 -30.76 4.53 -6.83
C ILE A 89 -30.15 5.41 -7.92
N VAL A 90 -30.42 6.70 -7.88
CA VAL A 90 -29.77 7.68 -8.76
C VAL A 90 -28.68 8.39 -7.97
N ALA A 91 -27.45 8.33 -8.45
CA ALA A 91 -26.28 8.91 -7.80
C ALA A 91 -25.43 9.74 -8.78
N ASP A 92 -24.91 10.85 -8.29
CA ASP A 92 -23.90 11.64 -9.00
C ASP A 92 -22.53 11.08 -8.64
N LEU A 93 -21.74 10.67 -9.64
CA LEU A 93 -20.46 10.00 -9.49
C LEU A 93 -19.29 11.01 -9.42
N ASP A 94 -18.16 10.56 -8.91
CA ASP A 94 -16.93 11.35 -8.81
C ASP A 94 -16.29 11.72 -10.17
N ASN A 95 -16.62 10.98 -11.23
CA ASN A 95 -16.23 11.30 -12.61
C ASN A 95 -17.13 12.36 -13.30
N GLY A 96 -18.15 12.87 -12.60
CA GLY A 96 -19.11 13.87 -13.11
C GLY A 96 -20.36 13.31 -13.76
N ASP A 97 -20.44 11.98 -13.94
CA ASP A 97 -21.61 11.32 -14.52
C ASP A 97 -22.72 11.11 -13.48
N THR A 98 -23.94 10.86 -13.96
CA THR A 98 -25.07 10.42 -13.12
C THR A 98 -25.39 8.97 -13.45
N ALA A 99 -25.32 8.09 -12.45
CA ALA A 99 -25.62 6.67 -12.58
C ALA A 99 -27.04 6.33 -12.09
N ARG A 100 -27.67 5.37 -12.77
CA ARG A 100 -28.92 4.71 -12.36
C ARG A 100 -28.56 3.29 -11.93
N ILE A 101 -28.64 3.00 -10.65
CA ILE A 101 -28.11 1.78 -10.04
C ILE A 101 -29.29 0.88 -9.66
N SER A 102 -29.40 -0.26 -10.35
CA SER A 102 -30.38 -1.32 -10.10
C SER A 102 -29.74 -2.48 -9.31
N PRO A 103 -30.55 -3.39 -8.76
CA PRO A 103 -30.03 -4.59 -8.09
C PRO A 103 -29.12 -5.41 -9.00
N TYR A 104 -28.08 -5.97 -8.42
CA TYR A 104 -27.11 -6.82 -9.09
C TYR A 104 -27.05 -8.19 -8.41
N THR A 105 -26.84 -9.25 -9.18
CA THR A 105 -26.76 -10.64 -8.67
C THR A 105 -25.33 -11.14 -8.74
N TRP A 106 -24.71 -11.39 -7.58
CA TRP A 106 -23.44 -12.09 -7.47
C TRP A 106 -23.71 -13.58 -7.38
N LYS A 107 -22.88 -14.38 -8.07
CA LYS A 107 -23.00 -15.83 -8.11
C LYS A 107 -21.72 -16.49 -7.63
N ILE A 108 -21.85 -17.57 -6.90
CA ILE A 108 -20.75 -18.42 -6.48
C ILE A 108 -20.82 -19.72 -7.27
N TYR A 109 -19.69 -20.13 -7.82
CA TYR A 109 -19.55 -21.36 -8.59
C TYR A 109 -18.60 -22.32 -7.87
N ARG A 110 -19.00 -23.60 -7.84
CA ARG A 110 -18.12 -24.70 -7.46
C ARG A 110 -17.52 -25.30 -8.71
N PHE A 111 -16.20 -25.44 -8.74
CA PHE A 111 -15.48 -26.08 -9.84
C PHE A 111 -15.14 -27.51 -9.45
N PHE A 112 -15.36 -28.46 -10.37
CA PHE A 112 -15.04 -29.88 -10.18
C PHE A 112 -14.61 -30.52 -11.49
N LEU A 113 -13.82 -31.60 -11.40
CA LEU A 113 -13.42 -32.41 -12.56
C LEU A 113 -14.45 -33.51 -12.79
N LYS A 114 -14.94 -33.62 -14.02
CA LYS A 114 -15.78 -34.71 -14.48
C LYS A 114 -15.25 -35.21 -15.82
N ASN A 115 -14.79 -36.47 -15.88
CA ASN A 115 -14.12 -37.05 -17.06
C ASN A 115 -12.93 -36.22 -17.57
N ASP A 116 -12.06 -35.75 -16.68
CA ASP A 116 -10.93 -34.88 -16.93
C ASP A 116 -11.28 -33.52 -17.53
N GLU A 117 -12.54 -33.14 -17.59
CA GLU A 117 -13.00 -31.82 -17.96
C GLU A 117 -13.33 -30.98 -16.73
N LEU A 118 -12.85 -29.74 -16.68
CA LEU A 118 -13.22 -28.78 -15.64
C LEU A 118 -14.64 -28.29 -15.90
N ARG A 119 -15.54 -28.56 -14.94
CA ARG A 119 -16.93 -28.10 -14.97
C ARG A 119 -17.20 -27.18 -13.77
N SER A 120 -18.21 -26.32 -13.92
CA SER A 120 -18.70 -25.47 -12.86
C SER A 120 -20.20 -25.60 -12.68
N GLU A 121 -20.64 -25.52 -11.44
CA GLU A 121 -22.07 -25.42 -11.10
C GLU A 121 -22.29 -24.20 -10.21
N GLU A 122 -23.41 -23.51 -10.38
CA GLU A 122 -23.82 -22.43 -9.50
C GLU A 122 -24.32 -23.03 -8.19
N VAL A 123 -23.70 -22.65 -7.07
CA VAL A 123 -24.03 -23.17 -5.73
C VAL A 123 -24.80 -22.16 -4.89
N GLY A 124 -24.71 -20.87 -5.22
CA GLY A 124 -25.44 -19.83 -4.52
C GLY A 124 -25.41 -18.49 -5.26
N ALA A 125 -26.41 -17.67 -4.98
CA ALA A 125 -26.53 -16.33 -5.51
C ALA A 125 -26.94 -15.34 -4.40
N PHE A 126 -26.50 -14.09 -4.56
CA PHE A 126 -26.90 -12.97 -3.71
C PHE A 126 -27.30 -11.79 -4.57
N GLN A 127 -28.55 -11.34 -4.45
CA GLN A 127 -29.07 -10.16 -5.16
C GLN A 127 -29.24 -9.00 -4.19
N GLN A 128 -28.61 -7.86 -4.51
CA GLN A 128 -28.71 -6.60 -3.76
C GLN A 128 -28.23 -5.44 -4.65
N TYR A 129 -28.53 -4.21 -4.27
CA TYR A 129 -27.90 -3.05 -4.91
C TYR A 129 -26.38 -3.10 -4.70
N PRO A 130 -25.60 -2.92 -5.76
CA PRO A 130 -24.13 -3.04 -5.70
C PRO A 130 -23.48 -1.80 -5.09
N VAL A 131 -23.93 -1.42 -3.90
CA VAL A 131 -23.45 -0.24 -3.18
C VAL A 131 -23.21 -0.53 -1.71
N ARG A 132 -22.34 0.26 -1.11
CA ARG A 132 -22.20 0.40 0.35
C ARG A 132 -21.95 1.86 0.71
N LEU A 133 -22.18 2.22 1.96
CA LEU A 133 -21.77 3.52 2.48
C LEU A 133 -20.24 3.69 2.36
N ALA A 134 -19.82 4.88 1.98
CA ALA A 134 -18.43 5.19 1.71
C ALA A 134 -17.99 6.57 2.24
N PHE A 135 -18.57 7.05 3.34
CA PHE A 135 -17.96 8.14 4.09
C PHE A 135 -16.63 7.69 4.71
N ALA A 136 -16.54 6.40 5.08
CA ALA A 136 -15.33 5.75 5.50
C ALA A 136 -15.22 4.33 4.93
N VAL A 137 -13.98 3.93 4.61
CA VAL A 137 -13.63 2.55 4.24
C VAL A 137 -12.34 2.15 4.94
N THR A 138 -12.10 0.86 5.09
CA THR A 138 -10.80 0.43 5.63
C THR A 138 -9.69 0.61 4.60
N ILE A 139 -8.47 0.84 5.09
CA ILE A 139 -7.27 0.93 4.26
C ILE A 139 -7.13 -0.30 3.36
N HIS A 140 -7.44 -1.50 3.86
CA HIS A 140 -7.42 -2.72 3.04
C HIS A 140 -8.42 -2.70 1.87
N LYS A 141 -9.66 -2.26 2.13
CA LYS A 141 -10.70 -2.16 1.09
C LYS A 141 -10.46 -1.02 0.09
N SER A 142 -9.59 -0.07 0.43
CA SER A 142 -9.14 1.00 -0.46
C SER A 142 -7.96 0.58 -1.35
N GLN A 143 -7.39 -0.60 -1.13
CA GLN A 143 -6.25 -1.08 -1.92
C GLN A 143 -6.60 -1.19 -3.40
N GLY A 144 -5.72 -0.71 -4.27
CA GLY A 144 -5.97 -0.64 -5.72
C GLY A 144 -6.86 0.52 -6.18
N LYS A 145 -7.39 1.33 -5.26
CA LYS A 145 -8.22 2.51 -5.57
C LYS A 145 -7.41 3.79 -5.36
N THR A 146 -7.81 4.86 -6.04
CA THR A 146 -7.17 6.18 -5.94
C THR A 146 -8.24 7.24 -5.69
N PHE A 147 -7.94 8.20 -4.84
CA PHE A 147 -8.87 9.27 -4.46
C PHE A 147 -8.17 10.62 -4.58
N GLU A 148 -8.92 11.66 -4.88
CA GLU A 148 -8.40 13.03 -4.87
C GLU A 148 -8.16 13.55 -3.45
N ASN A 149 -9.07 13.22 -2.53
CA ASN A 149 -9.01 13.69 -1.15
C ASN A 149 -9.27 12.54 -0.17
N VAL A 150 -8.39 12.38 0.79
CA VAL A 150 -8.50 11.35 1.84
C VAL A 150 -8.32 11.95 3.22
N PHE A 151 -9.13 11.48 4.17
CA PHE A 151 -8.95 11.74 5.58
C PHE A 151 -8.48 10.45 6.26
N ILE A 152 -7.26 10.42 6.77
CA ILE A 152 -6.67 9.20 7.34
C ILE A 152 -6.82 9.19 8.85
N ASP A 153 -7.60 8.23 9.35
CA ASP A 153 -7.79 7.94 10.77
C ASP A 153 -7.30 6.53 11.09
N VAL A 154 -6.10 6.42 11.59
CA VAL A 154 -5.52 5.13 12.01
C VAL A 154 -5.90 4.73 13.44
N GLY A 155 -6.73 5.52 14.13
CA GLY A 155 -7.13 5.24 15.50
C GLY A 155 -5.93 5.11 16.44
N ARG A 156 -5.77 3.94 17.06
CA ARG A 156 -4.63 3.63 17.96
C ARG A 156 -3.35 3.31 17.21
N GLY A 157 -3.39 3.18 15.89
CA GLY A 157 -2.25 2.85 15.03
C GLY A 157 -2.61 1.86 13.93
N THR A 158 -1.60 1.49 13.14
CA THR A 158 -1.69 0.40 12.16
C THR A 158 -1.39 -0.94 12.84
N PHE A 159 -1.96 -2.02 12.33
CA PHE A 159 -1.72 -3.38 12.84
C PHE A 159 -1.12 -4.33 11.80
N ALA A 160 -1.09 -3.92 10.54
CA ALA A 160 -0.50 -4.71 9.46
C ALA A 160 0.71 -4.01 8.85
N HIS A 161 1.71 -4.80 8.44
CA HIS A 161 2.88 -4.31 7.75
C HIS A 161 2.49 -3.60 6.44
N GLY A 162 3.08 -2.43 6.17
CA GLY A 162 2.81 -1.64 4.98
C GLY A 162 1.45 -0.91 4.96
N GLN A 163 0.59 -1.08 5.95
CA GLN A 163 -0.74 -0.47 5.99
C GLN A 163 -0.70 1.06 5.88
N MET A 164 0.28 1.70 6.54
CA MET A 164 0.46 3.15 6.44
C MET A 164 0.87 3.58 5.02
N TYR A 165 1.75 2.82 4.36
CA TYR A 165 2.12 3.07 2.97
C TYR A 165 0.88 2.98 2.06
N VAL A 166 0.06 1.93 2.23
CA VAL A 166 -1.19 1.80 1.47
C VAL A 166 -2.10 3.01 1.69
N ALA A 167 -2.30 3.46 2.93
CA ALA A 167 -3.14 4.62 3.22
C ALA A 167 -2.66 5.90 2.54
N LEU A 168 -1.37 6.23 2.66
CA LEU A 168 -0.78 7.44 2.08
C LEU A 168 -0.78 7.39 0.54
N SER A 169 -0.56 6.21 -0.03
CA SER A 169 -0.54 6.02 -1.49
C SER A 169 -1.93 5.99 -2.14
N ARG A 170 -3.02 6.17 -1.38
CA ARG A 170 -4.39 6.24 -1.93
C ARG A 170 -4.74 7.61 -2.49
N CYS A 171 -4.00 8.65 -2.15
CA CYS A 171 -4.25 10.00 -2.64
C CYS A 171 -3.33 10.34 -3.81
N THR A 172 -3.87 11.09 -4.77
CA THR A 172 -3.13 11.54 -5.96
C THR A 172 -2.11 12.62 -5.65
N THR A 173 -2.40 13.45 -4.64
CA THR A 173 -1.56 14.60 -4.25
C THR A 173 -1.34 14.63 -2.75
N LEU A 174 -0.28 15.31 -2.31
CA LEU A 174 -0.02 15.51 -0.88
C LEU A 174 -1.05 16.44 -0.23
N GLU A 175 -1.51 17.43 -0.98
CA GLU A 175 -2.50 18.44 -0.57
C GLU A 175 -3.87 17.82 -0.30
N GLY A 176 -4.20 16.71 -0.97
CA GLY A 176 -5.45 15.96 -0.77
C GLY A 176 -5.45 15.10 0.50
N ILE A 177 -4.32 15.01 1.22
CA ILE A 177 -4.22 14.16 2.42
C ILE A 177 -4.47 14.99 3.68
N VAL A 178 -5.48 14.59 4.46
CA VAL A 178 -5.72 15.11 5.80
C VAL A 178 -5.48 13.99 6.81
N LEU A 179 -4.62 14.23 7.79
CA LEU A 179 -4.34 13.29 8.87
C LEU A 179 -5.10 13.71 10.13
N LYS A 180 -5.85 12.79 10.74
CA LYS A 180 -6.51 13.02 12.03
C LYS A 180 -5.52 13.33 13.15
N GLN A 181 -4.33 12.71 13.09
CA GLN A 181 -3.23 12.90 14.03
C GLN A 181 -1.89 12.81 13.32
N PRO A 182 -0.85 13.47 13.85
CA PRO A 182 0.48 13.40 13.27
C PRO A 182 0.98 11.95 13.19
N LEU A 183 1.68 11.62 12.10
CA LEU A 183 2.29 10.30 11.93
C LEU A 183 3.45 10.12 12.90
N ARG A 184 3.51 8.94 13.52
CA ARG A 184 4.59 8.52 14.42
C ARG A 184 5.32 7.32 13.81
N LYS A 185 6.57 7.11 14.18
CA LYS A 185 7.34 5.93 13.76
C LYS A 185 6.64 4.61 14.13
N SER A 186 5.93 4.57 15.26
CA SER A 186 5.14 3.41 15.70
C SER A 186 3.96 3.08 14.76
N HIS A 187 3.53 4.01 13.91
CA HIS A 187 2.49 3.74 12.91
C HIS A 187 3.05 3.06 11.64
N ILE A 188 4.38 2.93 11.52
CA ILE A 188 5.04 2.33 10.36
C ILE A 188 5.55 0.96 10.77
N LEU A 189 4.77 -0.06 10.46
CA LEU A 189 5.15 -1.45 10.70
C LEU A 189 5.86 -2.01 9.47
N MET A 190 7.05 -2.58 9.69
CA MET A 190 7.85 -3.24 8.66
C MET A 190 8.01 -4.72 8.98
N ASP A 191 7.91 -5.57 7.97
CA ASP A 191 8.26 -6.99 8.10
C ASP A 191 9.77 -7.17 7.89
N TRP A 192 10.50 -7.48 8.95
CA TRP A 192 11.94 -7.69 8.92
C TRP A 192 12.37 -8.85 8.02
N ARG A 193 11.49 -9.81 7.75
CA ARG A 193 11.76 -10.90 6.80
C ARG A 193 11.85 -10.34 5.37
N VAL A 194 10.97 -9.41 5.01
CA VAL A 194 11.01 -8.71 3.72
C VAL A 194 12.27 -7.85 3.61
N VAL A 195 12.59 -7.08 4.66
CA VAL A 195 13.82 -6.28 4.71
C VAL A 195 15.05 -7.16 4.51
N LYS A 196 15.14 -8.27 5.26
CA LYS A 196 16.25 -9.23 5.13
C LYS A 196 16.34 -9.83 3.72
N PHE A 197 15.22 -10.25 3.16
CA PHE A 197 15.16 -10.81 1.81
C PHE A 197 15.65 -9.81 0.75
N LEU A 198 15.18 -8.55 0.81
CA LEU A 198 15.62 -7.50 -0.11
C LEU A 198 17.11 -7.18 0.07
N THR A 199 17.59 -7.15 1.32
CA THR A 199 19.01 -6.97 1.63
C THR A 199 19.86 -8.09 1.03
N ASP A 200 19.44 -9.35 1.19
CA ASP A 200 20.14 -10.51 0.63
C ASP A 200 20.16 -10.48 -0.91
N ILE A 201 19.09 -10.04 -1.55
CA ILE A 201 19.06 -9.84 -3.01
C ILE A 201 20.08 -8.78 -3.42
N GLN A 202 20.14 -7.65 -2.73
CA GLN A 202 21.09 -6.58 -3.04
C GLN A 202 22.54 -7.05 -2.91
N TYR A 203 22.85 -7.83 -1.86
CA TYR A 203 24.18 -8.44 -1.71
C TYR A 203 24.51 -9.40 -2.85
N ARG A 204 23.58 -10.28 -3.24
CA ARG A 204 23.81 -11.21 -4.36
C ARG A 204 24.00 -10.48 -5.68
N GLN A 205 23.25 -9.43 -5.95
CA GLN A 205 23.43 -8.62 -7.15
C GLN A 205 24.77 -7.89 -7.16
N ALA A 206 25.13 -7.26 -6.04
CA ALA A 206 26.41 -6.58 -5.91
C ALA A 206 27.61 -7.55 -6.05
N ALA A 207 27.49 -8.77 -5.50
CA ALA A 207 28.53 -9.80 -5.61
C ALA A 207 28.74 -10.28 -7.04
N LYS A 208 27.70 -10.25 -7.90
CA LYS A 208 27.82 -10.56 -9.34
C LYS A 208 28.55 -9.45 -10.10
N THR A 209 28.39 -8.20 -9.71
CA THR A 209 29.00 -7.04 -10.37
C THR A 209 30.41 -6.78 -9.85
N LEU A 210 30.61 -6.90 -8.53
CA LEU A 210 31.87 -6.65 -7.86
C LEU A 210 32.10 -7.72 -6.79
N GLY A 211 32.83 -8.80 -7.18
CA GLY A 211 33.15 -9.93 -6.31
C GLY A 211 34.00 -9.51 -5.12
N ARG A 212 34.04 -10.37 -4.07
CA ARG A 212 34.79 -10.10 -2.83
C ARG A 212 36.29 -9.87 -3.07
N GLU A 213 36.89 -10.66 -3.90
CA GLU A 213 38.33 -10.55 -4.23
C GLU A 213 38.62 -9.22 -4.95
N GLU A 214 37.77 -8.84 -5.87
CA GLU A 214 37.91 -7.58 -6.60
C GLU A 214 37.73 -6.37 -5.68
N LYS A 215 36.83 -6.45 -4.69
CA LYS A 215 36.69 -5.41 -3.63
C LYS A 215 37.98 -5.25 -2.85
N ILE A 216 38.57 -6.37 -2.40
CA ILE A 216 39.85 -6.39 -1.67
C ILE A 216 40.91 -5.73 -2.50
N ARG A 217 41.08 -6.17 -3.75
CA ARG A 217 42.11 -5.66 -4.68
C ARG A 217 41.99 -4.15 -4.89
N ARG A 218 40.78 -3.64 -5.10
CA ARG A 218 40.51 -2.18 -5.26
C ARG A 218 40.83 -1.41 -4.00
N ILE A 219 40.48 -1.93 -2.84
CA ILE A 219 40.76 -1.32 -1.54
C ILE A 219 42.30 -1.32 -1.30
N GLU A 220 43.01 -2.41 -1.50
CA GLU A 220 44.46 -2.52 -1.36
C GLU A 220 45.18 -1.56 -2.31
N THR A 221 44.72 -1.48 -3.56
CA THR A 221 45.25 -0.50 -4.53
C THR A 221 45.07 0.93 -4.06
N ALA A 222 43.90 1.26 -3.50
CA ALA A 222 43.66 2.59 -2.96
C ALA A 222 44.53 2.89 -1.72
N ILE A 223 44.76 1.91 -0.86
CA ILE A 223 45.68 2.02 0.29
C ILE A 223 47.11 2.31 -0.19
N ALA A 224 47.60 1.50 -1.11
CA ALA A 224 48.97 1.62 -1.64
C ALA A 224 49.24 2.99 -2.27
N HIS A 225 48.24 3.55 -2.96
CA HIS A 225 48.37 4.83 -3.64
C HIS A 225 47.85 6.02 -2.80
N ARG A 226 47.38 5.79 -1.56
CA ARG A 226 46.75 6.79 -0.67
C ARG A 226 45.63 7.56 -1.34
N LYS A 227 44.84 6.85 -2.18
CA LYS A 227 43.73 7.45 -2.92
C LYS A 227 42.42 7.31 -2.13
N ASP A 228 41.59 8.35 -2.23
CA ASP A 228 40.22 8.30 -1.77
C ASP A 228 39.38 7.43 -2.72
N ILE A 229 38.39 6.71 -2.18
CA ILE A 229 37.39 5.95 -2.94
C ILE A 229 35.98 6.32 -2.49
N GLU A 230 35.03 6.28 -3.40
CA GLU A 230 33.62 6.34 -3.05
C GLU A 230 33.10 4.92 -2.86
N ILE A 231 32.51 4.63 -1.70
CA ILE A 231 31.85 3.36 -1.45
C ILE A 231 30.32 3.52 -1.38
N LEU A 232 29.57 2.64 -2.03
CA LEU A 232 28.15 2.45 -1.79
C LEU A 232 28.00 1.39 -0.71
N TYR A 233 27.60 1.82 0.49
CA TYR A 233 27.56 0.99 1.70
C TYR A 233 26.12 0.74 2.14
N LEU A 234 25.79 -0.53 2.46
CA LEU A 234 24.49 -0.92 2.97
C LEU A 234 24.52 -1.01 4.50
N LYS A 235 23.75 -0.15 5.16
CA LYS A 235 23.59 -0.16 6.63
C LYS A 235 22.64 -1.28 7.09
N GLY A 236 22.59 -1.52 8.41
CA GLY A 236 21.81 -2.61 9.02
C GLY A 236 20.29 -2.55 8.82
N GLN A 237 19.74 -1.42 8.40
CA GLN A 237 18.30 -1.23 8.13
C GLN A 237 17.99 -1.06 6.64
N ASP A 238 18.77 -1.72 5.78
CA ASP A 238 18.65 -1.65 4.31
C ASP A 238 18.83 -0.23 3.72
N GLU A 239 19.41 0.67 4.49
CA GLU A 239 19.67 2.03 4.08
C GLU A 239 21.00 2.12 3.32
N LYS A 240 20.94 2.51 2.05
CA LYS A 240 22.14 2.76 1.23
C LYS A 240 22.73 4.11 1.58
N SER A 241 24.07 4.16 1.70
CA SER A 241 24.78 5.42 1.85
C SER A 241 26.03 5.46 0.99
N ARG A 242 26.18 6.53 0.20
CA ARG A 242 27.43 6.83 -0.50
C ARG A 242 28.37 7.58 0.42
N ARG A 243 29.64 7.16 0.45
CA ARG A 243 30.65 7.77 1.31
C ARG A 243 31.97 7.82 0.58
N VAL A 244 32.61 8.97 0.62
CA VAL A 244 34.02 9.11 0.21
C VAL A 244 34.86 8.81 1.45
N VAL A 245 35.75 7.84 1.30
CA VAL A 245 36.63 7.35 2.37
C VAL A 245 38.06 7.20 1.87
N GLN A 246 39.01 7.41 2.75
CA GLN A 246 40.43 7.07 2.53
C GLN A 246 40.69 5.75 3.25
N PRO A 247 40.85 4.64 2.53
CA PRO A 247 41.15 3.34 3.14
C PRO A 247 42.53 3.35 3.79
N LEU A 248 42.61 2.73 4.96
CA LEU A 248 43.85 2.63 5.75
C LEU A 248 44.32 1.20 5.93
N PHE A 249 43.37 0.27 6.08
CA PHE A 249 43.65 -1.14 6.27
C PHE A 249 42.46 -1.97 5.77
N VAL A 250 42.70 -3.15 5.25
CA VAL A 250 41.70 -4.17 4.92
C VAL A 250 42.19 -5.53 5.41
N GLY A 251 41.33 -6.27 6.13
CA GLY A 251 41.72 -7.57 6.65
C GLY A 251 40.69 -8.17 7.59
N PRO A 252 40.99 -9.38 8.15
CA PRO A 252 40.11 -10.00 9.13
C PRO A 252 40.01 -9.14 10.38
N MET A 253 38.80 -8.97 10.85
CA MET A 253 38.43 -8.26 12.08
C MET A 253 37.40 -9.09 12.84
N GLU A 254 37.17 -8.73 14.10
CA GLU A 254 36.19 -9.38 14.98
C GLU A 254 35.24 -8.34 15.61
N TYR A 255 33.95 -8.67 15.66
CA TYR A 255 32.97 -7.89 16.36
C TYR A 255 32.03 -8.80 17.13
N GLN A 256 31.96 -8.63 18.46
CA GLN A 256 31.14 -9.46 19.38
C GLN A 256 31.37 -10.98 19.21
N GLY A 257 32.62 -11.41 19.05
CA GLY A 257 32.97 -12.81 18.86
C GLY A 257 32.74 -13.36 17.42
N HIS A 258 32.30 -12.53 16.47
CA HIS A 258 32.07 -12.92 15.10
C HIS A 258 33.17 -12.38 14.18
N PRO A 259 33.93 -13.25 13.51
CA PRO A 259 34.96 -12.84 12.55
C PRO A 259 34.30 -12.32 11.25
N TYR A 260 34.83 -11.25 10.69
CA TYR A 260 34.42 -10.69 9.42
C TYR A 260 35.58 -10.02 8.69
N LEU A 261 35.44 -9.78 7.39
CA LEU A 261 36.40 -8.98 6.63
C LEU A 261 36.04 -7.50 6.75
N GLY A 262 36.91 -6.72 7.38
CA GLY A 262 36.71 -5.30 7.63
C GLY A 262 37.67 -4.41 6.85
N MET A 263 37.27 -3.18 6.59
CA MET A 263 38.08 -2.07 6.08
C MET A 263 38.07 -0.94 7.11
N GLU A 264 39.24 -0.58 7.65
CA GLU A 264 39.41 0.66 8.40
C GLU A 264 39.66 1.79 7.39
N ALA A 265 38.92 2.88 7.50
CA ALA A 265 39.04 4.01 6.63
C ALA A 265 38.72 5.34 7.33
N TYR A 266 39.33 6.42 6.90
CA TYR A 266 38.95 7.77 7.33
C TYR A 266 37.76 8.26 6.47
N CYS A 267 36.63 8.52 7.11
CA CYS A 267 35.41 8.99 6.43
C CYS A 267 35.45 10.53 6.30
N LEU A 268 35.54 11.02 5.09
CA LEU A 268 35.65 12.48 4.82
C LEU A 268 34.40 13.24 5.29
N ALA A 269 33.21 12.67 5.11
CA ALA A 269 31.95 13.31 5.52
C ALA A 269 31.78 13.40 7.05
N ARG A 270 32.34 12.46 7.82
CA ARG A 270 32.26 12.42 9.29
C ARG A 270 33.52 12.94 9.97
N ARG A 271 34.63 13.09 9.22
CA ARG A 271 35.93 13.52 9.71
C ARG A 271 36.47 12.64 10.84
N GLU A 272 36.22 11.32 10.75
CA GLU A 272 36.63 10.33 11.76
C GLU A 272 37.00 9.00 11.11
N LYS A 273 37.81 8.20 11.82
CA LYS A 273 38.09 6.82 11.42
C LYS A 273 36.86 5.94 11.66
N ARG A 274 36.54 5.09 10.72
CA ARG A 274 35.41 4.16 10.76
C ARG A 274 35.80 2.81 10.20
N ILE A 275 35.12 1.78 10.67
CA ILE A 275 35.25 0.42 10.18
C ILE A 275 34.03 0.10 9.33
N PHE A 276 34.28 -0.48 8.16
CA PHE A 276 33.29 -0.93 7.20
C PHE A 276 33.45 -2.42 6.96
N SER A 277 32.38 -3.20 7.04
CA SER A 277 32.41 -4.61 6.57
C SER A 277 32.50 -4.61 5.05
N VAL A 278 33.49 -5.29 4.49
CA VAL A 278 33.71 -5.38 3.03
C VAL A 278 32.52 -6.03 2.34
N ASP A 279 31.88 -7.02 2.99
CA ASP A 279 30.70 -7.70 2.46
C ASP A 279 29.50 -6.75 2.31
N ARG A 280 29.42 -5.67 3.10
CA ARG A 280 28.38 -4.65 3.03
C ARG A 280 28.67 -3.52 2.04
N ILE A 281 29.82 -3.52 1.38
CA ILE A 281 30.15 -2.61 0.28
C ILE A 281 29.48 -3.17 -0.97
N LEU A 282 28.57 -2.43 -1.57
CA LEU A 282 27.83 -2.81 -2.78
C LEU A 282 28.60 -2.42 -4.04
N ASP A 283 29.33 -1.30 -3.99
CA ASP A 283 30.11 -0.76 -5.11
C ASP A 283 31.28 0.07 -4.62
N ILE A 284 32.34 0.16 -5.42
CA ILE A 284 33.53 0.98 -5.20
C ILE A 284 33.81 1.75 -6.49
N ALA A 285 33.76 3.07 -6.41
CA ALA A 285 34.00 3.99 -7.52
C ALA A 285 35.10 5.03 -7.19
N GLU A 286 35.55 5.75 -8.19
CA GLU A 286 36.33 6.95 -7.97
C GLU A 286 35.47 8.06 -7.33
N PRO A 287 36.01 8.83 -6.38
CA PRO A 287 35.24 9.90 -5.77
C PRO A 287 34.87 10.98 -6.82
N PRO A 288 33.70 11.61 -6.69
CA PRO A 288 33.33 12.72 -7.57
C PRO A 288 34.39 13.82 -7.51
N ALA A 289 34.67 14.42 -8.66
CA ALA A 289 35.60 15.55 -8.72
C ALA A 289 35.20 16.63 -7.71
N LYS A 290 36.15 17.11 -6.91
CA LYS A 290 35.89 18.25 -6.00
C LYS A 290 35.36 19.42 -6.83
N PRO A 291 34.22 20.04 -6.43
CA PRO A 291 33.80 21.27 -7.09
C PRO A 291 34.97 22.24 -7.05
N ALA A 292 35.32 22.80 -8.22
CA ALA A 292 36.35 23.83 -8.30
C ALA A 292 35.96 24.94 -7.32
N THR A 293 36.83 25.24 -6.39
CA THR A 293 36.68 26.45 -5.53
C THR A 293 36.55 27.63 -6.46
N PRO A 294 35.49 28.45 -6.39
CA PRO A 294 35.43 29.67 -7.16
C PRO A 294 36.59 30.59 -6.76
N PRO A 295 37.16 31.33 -7.72
CA PRO A 295 38.30 32.20 -7.53
C PRO A 295 38.06 33.32 -6.51
#